data_b79298779e462e448dd54e4bf05f25b4
#
_entry.id   b79298779e462e448dd54e4bf05f25b4
#
_cell.length_a   1.000
_cell.length_b   1.000
_cell.length_c   1.000
_cell.angle_alpha   90.00
_cell.angle_beta   90.00
_cell.angle_gamma   90.00
#
_symmetry.space_group_name_H-M   'P 1'
#
loop_
_entity.id
_entity.type
_entity.pdbx_description
1 polymer ?
#
loop_
_entity_poly.entity_id
_entity_poly.type
_entity_poly.pdbx_seq_one_letter_code
_entity_poly.pdbx_strand_id
1 'polypeptide(L)'
;NSKTLYSLMLIILFVSMGQSVYWQTMPIIGREFNFTEIEINTLVSISAAMFIVFTPFWGRLSDKIGRKAVLLIGLTGYVLSNIVFLYSAYLGLVGLFTGFSLLMILLISRIINSAIGAASRPASGAYVADVTSDEERSSGMGKFGAANNLGTILGPVLVGSLIGMNVFEISTPQFGLLTPLIVMSLIMTAATIIVYVYLPDN
;
A
#
# COMPACT_ATOMS: atom_id res chain seq x y z
N ASN A 1 21.11 15.72 8.11
CA ASN A 1 19.99 14.79 8.15
C ASN A 1 18.71 15.25 7.45
N SER A 2 18.71 16.43 6.82
CA SER A 2 17.57 16.95 6.06
C SER A 2 17.15 16.02 4.90
N LYS A 3 18.12 15.45 4.18
CA LYS A 3 17.84 14.51 3.06
C LYS A 3 17.10 13.25 3.51
N THR A 4 17.50 12.66 4.63
CA THR A 4 16.84 11.46 5.21
C THR A 4 15.40 11.77 5.57
N LEU A 5 15.13 12.93 6.18
CA LEU A 5 13.78 13.35 6.54
C LEU A 5 12.88 13.52 5.30
N TYR A 6 13.37 14.19 4.25
CA TYR A 6 12.60 14.31 3.00
C TYR A 6 12.35 12.97 2.31
N SER A 7 13.31 12.06 2.31
CA SER A 7 13.10 10.71 1.78
C SER A 7 12.01 9.96 2.56
N LEU A 8 11.99 10.07 3.90
CA LEU A 8 10.94 9.47 4.73
C LEU A 8 9.56 10.08 4.46
N MET A 9 9.48 11.42 4.25
CA MET A 9 8.22 12.08 3.86
C MET A 9 7.69 11.56 2.52
N LEU A 10 8.59 11.40 1.54
CA LEU A 10 8.22 10.85 0.23
C LEU A 10 7.74 9.39 0.34
N ILE A 11 8.40 8.58 1.16
CA ILE A 11 8.04 7.18 1.38
C ILE A 11 6.65 7.09 2.02
N ILE A 12 6.39 7.85 3.09
CA ILE A 12 5.07 7.78 3.76
C ILE A 12 3.95 8.31 2.85
N LEU A 13 4.23 9.31 2.02
CA LEU A 13 3.30 9.80 1.01
C LEU A 13 2.92 8.67 0.05
N PHE A 14 3.89 7.94 -0.51
CA PHE A 14 3.63 6.83 -1.41
C PHE A 14 2.93 5.66 -0.73
N VAL A 15 3.31 5.31 0.51
CA VAL A 15 2.65 4.26 1.30
C VAL A 15 1.17 4.59 1.52
N SER A 16 0.89 5.83 1.91
CA SER A 16 -0.49 6.27 2.16
C SER A 16 -1.31 6.39 0.88
N MET A 17 -0.69 6.83 -0.21
CA MET A 17 -1.30 6.86 -1.53
C MET A 17 -1.65 5.44 -1.99
N GLY A 18 -0.74 4.47 -1.83
CA GLY A 18 -1.00 3.07 -2.19
C GLY A 18 -2.15 2.45 -1.41
N GLN A 19 -2.23 2.73 -0.10
CA GLN A 19 -3.34 2.27 0.72
C GLN A 19 -4.66 2.89 0.28
N SER A 20 -4.67 4.19 -0.02
CA SER A 20 -5.86 4.91 -0.48
C SER A 20 -6.31 4.44 -1.87
N VAL A 21 -5.39 4.16 -2.79
CA VAL A 21 -5.69 3.55 -4.10
C VAL A 21 -6.42 2.23 -3.93
N TYR A 22 -5.97 1.37 -3.01
CA TYR A 22 -6.67 0.11 -2.75
C TYR A 22 -8.11 0.30 -2.29
N TRP A 23 -8.34 1.21 -1.35
CA TRP A 23 -9.69 1.45 -0.82
C TRP A 23 -10.65 1.96 -1.89
N GLN A 24 -10.15 2.77 -2.81
CA GLN A 24 -10.96 3.27 -3.94
C GLN A 24 -11.19 2.22 -5.03
N THR A 25 -10.20 1.38 -5.29
CA THR A 25 -10.25 0.41 -6.39
C THR A 25 -11.06 -0.84 -6.02
N MET A 26 -11.09 -1.23 -4.73
CA MET A 26 -11.79 -2.44 -4.28
C MET A 26 -13.29 -2.47 -4.62
N PRO A 27 -14.08 -1.43 -4.35
CA PRO A 27 -15.49 -1.43 -4.72
C PRO A 27 -15.71 -1.53 -6.23
N ILE A 28 -14.80 -0.94 -7.02
CA ILE A 28 -14.90 -0.94 -8.49
C ILE A 28 -14.64 -2.35 -9.02
N ILE A 29 -13.55 -2.99 -8.59
CA ILE A 29 -13.19 -4.36 -8.97
C ILE A 29 -14.25 -5.36 -8.46
N GLY A 30 -14.73 -5.19 -7.24
CA GLY A 30 -15.74 -6.08 -6.66
C GLY A 30 -17.05 -6.08 -7.44
N ARG A 31 -17.49 -4.91 -7.90
CA ARG A 31 -18.70 -4.81 -8.76
C ARG A 31 -18.50 -5.45 -10.13
N GLU A 32 -17.32 -5.36 -10.72
CA GLU A 32 -16.99 -6.04 -11.97
C GLU A 32 -17.09 -7.57 -11.82
N PHE A 33 -16.74 -8.10 -10.65
CA PHE A 33 -16.88 -9.53 -10.33
C PHE A 33 -18.29 -9.92 -9.84
N ASN A 34 -19.25 -9.00 -9.90
CA ASN A 34 -20.61 -9.19 -9.38
C ASN A 34 -20.67 -9.57 -7.89
N PHE A 35 -19.71 -9.10 -7.10
CA PHE A 35 -19.73 -9.28 -5.65
C PHE A 35 -20.82 -8.38 -5.03
N THR A 36 -21.46 -8.92 -4.00
CA THR A 36 -22.40 -8.17 -3.19
C THR A 36 -21.68 -7.08 -2.39
N GLU A 37 -22.41 -6.04 -1.98
CA GLU A 37 -21.84 -4.98 -1.13
C GLU A 37 -21.29 -5.53 0.21
N ILE A 38 -21.86 -6.65 0.71
CA ILE A 38 -21.35 -7.32 1.93
C ILE A 38 -19.98 -7.94 1.65
N GLU A 39 -19.80 -8.63 0.54
CA GLU A 39 -18.52 -9.25 0.16
C GLU A 39 -17.44 -8.19 -0.07
N ILE A 40 -17.76 -7.10 -0.78
CA ILE A 40 -16.86 -5.97 -1.00
C ILE A 40 -16.43 -5.35 0.34
N ASN A 41 -17.38 -5.02 1.19
CA ASN A 41 -17.10 -4.41 2.49
C ASN A 41 -16.34 -5.39 3.42
N THR A 42 -16.52 -6.69 3.28
CA THR A 42 -15.76 -7.70 4.01
C THR A 42 -14.28 -7.67 3.60
N LEU A 43 -13.97 -7.57 2.30
CA LEU A 43 -12.59 -7.43 1.80
C LEU A 43 -11.91 -6.18 2.38
N VAL A 44 -12.63 -5.06 2.45
CA VAL A 44 -12.11 -3.80 2.99
C VAL A 44 -11.93 -3.87 4.50
N SER A 45 -12.95 -4.36 5.22
CA SER A 45 -12.95 -4.42 6.69
C SER A 45 -11.90 -5.37 7.26
N ILE A 46 -11.73 -6.55 6.66
CA ILE A 46 -10.70 -7.50 7.07
C ILE A 46 -9.31 -6.90 6.83
N SER A 47 -9.11 -6.19 5.72
CA SER A 47 -7.86 -5.49 5.47
C SER A 47 -7.55 -4.46 6.55
N ALA A 48 -8.53 -3.65 6.96
CA ALA A 48 -8.37 -2.68 8.03
C ALA A 48 -8.09 -3.35 9.38
N ALA A 49 -8.79 -4.44 9.70
CA ALA A 49 -8.55 -5.22 10.92
C ALA A 49 -7.14 -5.78 10.98
N MET A 50 -6.62 -6.33 9.86
CA MET A 50 -5.25 -6.82 9.78
C MET A 50 -4.22 -5.70 10.04
N PHE A 51 -4.46 -4.49 9.53
CA PHE A 51 -3.61 -3.34 9.84
C PHE A 51 -3.56 -3.06 11.34
N ILE A 52 -4.71 -3.05 12.01
CA ILE A 52 -4.78 -2.79 13.46
C ILE A 52 -4.03 -3.86 14.25
N VAL A 53 -4.23 -5.14 13.90
CA VAL A 53 -3.61 -6.27 14.61
C VAL A 53 -2.09 -6.32 14.41
N PHE A 54 -1.62 -6.11 13.18
CA PHE A 54 -0.20 -6.27 12.85
C PHE A 54 0.65 -5.01 13.10
N THR A 55 0.07 -3.83 13.18
CA THR A 55 0.82 -2.58 13.44
C THR A 55 1.64 -2.65 14.73
N PRO A 56 1.11 -3.08 15.90
CA PRO A 56 1.91 -3.20 17.12
C PRO A 56 3.01 -4.27 17.03
N PHE A 57 2.76 -5.36 16.31
CA PHE A 57 3.76 -6.41 16.06
C PHE A 57 4.97 -5.84 15.30
N TRP A 58 4.72 -5.15 14.19
CA TRP A 58 5.76 -4.53 13.38
C TRP A 58 6.48 -3.40 14.10
N GLY A 59 5.79 -2.63 14.93
CA GLY A 59 6.40 -1.61 15.78
C GLY A 59 7.45 -2.21 16.69
N ARG A 60 7.09 -3.25 17.44
CA ARG A 60 8.03 -3.96 18.34
C ARG A 60 9.17 -4.65 17.59
N LEU A 61 8.89 -5.20 16.42
CA LEU A 61 9.92 -5.83 15.60
C LEU A 61 10.91 -4.79 15.06
N SER A 62 10.41 -3.62 14.68
CA SER A 62 11.21 -2.49 14.22
C SER A 62 12.20 -1.99 15.29
N ASP A 63 11.84 -2.09 16.58
CA ASP A 63 12.75 -1.78 17.70
C ASP A 63 13.89 -2.81 17.83
N LYS A 64 13.67 -4.06 17.37
CA LYS A 64 14.64 -5.15 17.53
C LYS A 64 15.58 -5.32 16.35
N ILE A 65 15.07 -5.26 15.12
CA ILE A 65 15.85 -5.54 13.91
C ILE A 65 16.20 -4.28 13.11
N GLY A 66 15.79 -3.11 13.61
CA GLY A 66 16.06 -1.81 12.99
C GLY A 66 14.91 -1.29 12.11
N ARG A 67 14.79 0.03 12.04
CA ARG A 67 13.73 0.74 11.33
C ARG A 67 13.76 0.47 9.82
N LYS A 68 14.96 0.57 9.22
CA LYS A 68 15.17 0.35 7.78
C LYS A 68 14.80 -1.06 7.36
N ALA A 69 15.20 -2.08 8.12
CA ALA A 69 14.91 -3.48 7.79
C ALA A 69 13.39 -3.73 7.74
N VAL A 70 12.64 -3.28 8.76
CA VAL A 70 11.17 -3.45 8.80
C VAL A 70 10.49 -2.64 7.70
N LEU A 71 10.98 -1.44 7.40
CA LEU A 71 10.45 -0.63 6.31
C LEU A 71 10.64 -1.32 4.94
N LEU A 72 11.82 -1.90 4.69
CA LEU A 72 12.10 -2.68 3.48
C LEU A 72 11.21 -3.92 3.38
N ILE A 73 11.01 -4.66 4.47
CA ILE A 73 10.09 -5.80 4.51
C ILE A 73 8.66 -5.36 4.16
N GLY A 74 8.20 -4.26 4.75
CA GLY A 74 6.87 -3.71 4.49
C GLY A 74 6.66 -3.30 3.04
N LEU A 75 7.61 -2.56 2.46
CA LEU A 75 7.53 -2.09 1.08
C LEU A 75 7.66 -3.23 0.06
N THR A 76 8.65 -4.11 0.24
CA THR A 76 8.85 -5.28 -0.62
C THR A 76 7.65 -6.22 -0.55
N GLY A 77 7.16 -6.49 0.66
CA GLY A 77 5.99 -7.32 0.89
C GLY A 77 4.72 -6.72 0.29
N TYR A 78 4.56 -5.38 0.33
CA TYR A 78 3.49 -4.70 -0.37
C TYR A 78 3.54 -4.97 -1.88
N VAL A 79 4.70 -4.80 -2.51
CA VAL A 79 4.88 -5.02 -3.96
C VAL A 79 4.56 -6.47 -4.33
N LEU A 80 5.15 -7.44 -3.62
CA LEU A 80 4.95 -8.85 -3.90
C LEU A 80 3.49 -9.29 -3.73
N SER A 81 2.86 -8.89 -2.62
CA SER A 81 1.46 -9.23 -2.37
C SER A 81 0.49 -8.52 -3.31
N ASN A 82 0.85 -7.31 -3.79
CA ASN A 82 0.08 -6.62 -4.80
C ASN A 82 0.17 -7.33 -6.16
N ILE A 83 1.32 -7.88 -6.54
CA ILE A 83 1.47 -8.70 -7.73
C ILE A 83 0.57 -9.96 -7.63
N VAL A 84 0.55 -10.62 -6.47
CA VAL A 84 -0.34 -11.77 -6.23
C VAL A 84 -1.80 -11.36 -6.37
N PHE A 85 -2.18 -10.22 -5.81
CA PHE A 85 -3.55 -9.70 -5.94
C PHE A 85 -3.92 -9.40 -7.40
N LEU A 86 -3.04 -8.70 -8.12
CA LEU A 86 -3.22 -8.37 -9.55
C LEU A 86 -3.39 -9.64 -10.40
N TYR A 87 -2.54 -10.64 -10.16
CA TYR A 87 -2.63 -11.92 -10.87
C TYR A 87 -3.95 -12.65 -10.56
N SER A 88 -4.37 -12.65 -9.29
CA SER A 88 -5.65 -13.24 -8.88
C SER A 88 -6.84 -12.53 -9.53
N ALA A 89 -6.82 -11.20 -9.56
CA ALA A 89 -7.85 -10.41 -10.22
C ALA A 89 -7.86 -10.63 -11.74
N TYR A 90 -6.69 -10.75 -12.37
CA TYR A 90 -6.58 -11.11 -13.78
C TYR A 90 -7.22 -12.47 -14.08
N LEU A 91 -6.96 -13.50 -13.25
CA LEU A 91 -7.57 -14.82 -13.42
C LEU A 91 -9.10 -14.78 -13.25
N GLY A 92 -9.60 -13.87 -12.41
CA GLY A 92 -11.03 -13.58 -12.31
C GLY A 92 -11.61 -12.95 -13.58
N LEU A 93 -10.90 -11.97 -14.15
CA LEU A 93 -11.33 -11.28 -15.39
C LEU A 93 -11.36 -12.21 -16.61
N VAL A 94 -10.45 -13.18 -16.68
CA VAL A 94 -10.47 -14.21 -17.75
C VAL A 94 -11.45 -15.36 -17.46
N GLY A 95 -12.17 -15.31 -16.33
CA GLY A 95 -13.21 -16.28 -15.99
C GLY A 95 -12.69 -17.61 -15.47
N LEU A 96 -11.40 -17.72 -15.13
CA LEU A 96 -10.83 -18.97 -14.59
C LEU A 96 -11.30 -19.25 -13.15
N PHE A 97 -11.47 -18.20 -12.35
CA PHE A 97 -12.08 -18.24 -11.03
C PHE A 97 -13.26 -17.29 -10.98
N THR A 98 -14.37 -17.73 -10.38
CA THR A 98 -15.59 -16.96 -10.26
C THR A 98 -16.25 -17.15 -8.90
N GLY A 99 -17.15 -16.24 -8.54
CA GLY A 99 -17.97 -16.33 -7.33
C GLY A 99 -17.13 -16.52 -6.07
N PHE A 100 -17.51 -17.47 -5.22
CA PHE A 100 -16.89 -17.68 -3.91
C PHE A 100 -15.39 -18.03 -3.97
N SER A 101 -14.95 -18.80 -4.97
CA SER A 101 -13.53 -19.16 -5.12
C SER A 101 -12.64 -17.92 -5.38
N LEU A 102 -13.10 -17.02 -6.26
CA LEU A 102 -12.41 -15.77 -6.52
C LEU A 102 -12.38 -14.87 -5.28
N LEU A 103 -13.52 -14.75 -4.58
CA LEU A 103 -13.63 -13.97 -3.35
C LEU A 103 -12.59 -14.45 -2.31
N MET A 104 -12.48 -15.77 -2.10
CA MET A 104 -11.52 -16.33 -1.14
C MET A 104 -10.07 -16.07 -1.52
N ILE A 105 -9.71 -16.21 -2.78
CA ILE A 105 -8.34 -15.94 -3.27
C ILE A 105 -8.01 -14.45 -3.08
N LEU A 106 -8.91 -13.54 -3.45
CA LEU A 106 -8.72 -12.11 -3.25
C LEU A 106 -8.64 -11.76 -1.76
N LEU A 107 -9.48 -12.37 -0.92
CA LEU A 107 -9.45 -12.16 0.53
C LEU A 107 -8.12 -12.58 1.15
N ILE A 108 -7.62 -13.76 0.81
CA ILE A 108 -6.33 -14.26 1.32
C ILE A 108 -5.19 -13.34 0.87
N SER A 109 -5.16 -12.95 -0.39
CA SER A 109 -4.14 -12.04 -0.90
C SER A 109 -4.20 -10.66 -0.19
N ARG A 110 -5.39 -10.18 0.15
CA ARG A 110 -5.60 -8.94 0.90
C ARG A 110 -5.15 -9.05 2.37
N ILE A 111 -5.42 -10.16 3.03
CA ILE A 111 -4.94 -10.42 4.39
C ILE A 111 -3.41 -10.35 4.41
N ILE A 112 -2.75 -11.05 3.50
CA ILE A 112 -1.28 -11.07 3.40
C ILE A 112 -0.74 -9.66 3.11
N ASN A 113 -1.32 -8.96 2.14
CA ASN A 113 -0.92 -7.59 1.79
C ASN A 113 -1.04 -6.65 3.00
N SER A 114 -2.17 -6.69 3.71
CA SER A 114 -2.41 -5.80 4.85
C SER A 114 -1.55 -6.14 6.05
N ALA A 115 -1.34 -7.44 6.33
CA ALA A 115 -0.49 -7.88 7.43
C ALA A 115 0.97 -7.44 7.25
N ILE A 116 1.52 -7.57 6.04
CA ILE A 116 2.91 -7.17 5.74
C ILE A 116 3.00 -5.64 5.55
N GLY A 117 2.06 -5.05 4.82
CA GLY A 117 2.03 -3.60 4.56
C GLY A 117 1.89 -2.75 5.82
N ALA A 118 1.30 -3.33 6.89
CA ALA A 118 1.22 -2.70 8.21
C ALA A 118 2.59 -2.35 8.81
N ALA A 119 3.70 -2.94 8.32
CA ALA A 119 5.06 -2.66 8.76
C ALA A 119 5.53 -1.23 8.42
N SER A 120 5.12 -0.71 7.28
CA SER A 120 5.70 0.52 6.72
C SER A 120 5.40 1.77 7.56
N ARG A 121 4.21 1.88 8.13
CA ARG A 121 3.77 3.06 8.87
C ARG A 121 4.47 3.24 10.22
N PRO A 122 4.46 2.23 11.13
CA PRO A 122 5.14 2.36 12.42
C PRO A 122 6.65 2.51 12.25
N ALA A 123 7.27 1.78 11.32
CA ALA A 123 8.69 1.88 11.04
C ALA A 123 9.08 3.29 10.53
N SER A 124 8.32 3.86 9.59
CA SER A 124 8.58 5.23 9.09
C SER A 124 8.39 6.28 10.18
N GLY A 125 7.33 6.19 10.99
CA GLY A 125 7.07 7.14 12.06
C GLY A 125 8.15 7.10 13.15
N ALA A 126 8.57 5.91 13.57
CA ALA A 126 9.66 5.73 14.52
C ALA A 126 10.98 6.24 13.95
N TYR A 127 11.27 5.97 12.67
CA TYR A 127 12.48 6.47 12.01
C TYR A 127 12.51 8.01 11.98
N VAL A 128 11.38 8.67 11.70
CA VAL A 128 11.29 10.15 11.78
C VAL A 128 11.59 10.65 13.18
N ALA A 129 11.07 10.00 14.21
CA ALA A 129 11.34 10.36 15.60
C ALA A 129 12.83 10.19 15.96
N ASP A 130 13.48 9.15 15.43
CA ASP A 130 14.89 8.85 15.71
C ASP A 130 15.87 9.83 15.00
N VAL A 131 15.49 10.37 13.83
CA VAL A 131 16.37 11.30 13.07
C VAL A 131 16.11 12.77 13.36
N THR A 132 15.11 13.11 14.17
CA THR A 132 14.80 14.47 14.62
C THR A 132 15.27 14.70 16.05
N SER A 133 15.81 15.91 16.33
CA SER A 133 16.12 16.31 17.72
C SER A 133 14.84 16.46 18.55
N ASP A 134 14.95 16.48 19.86
CA ASP A 134 13.79 16.64 20.76
C ASP A 134 13.03 17.96 20.48
N GLU A 135 13.77 19.03 20.12
CA GLU A 135 13.22 20.35 19.78
C GLU A 135 12.49 20.32 18.44
N GLU A 136 12.96 19.57 17.45
CA GLU A 136 12.38 19.46 16.11
C GLU A 136 11.37 18.32 15.95
N ARG A 137 11.24 17.42 16.94
CA ARG A 137 10.41 16.22 16.87
C ARG A 137 8.95 16.54 16.54
N SER A 138 8.38 17.56 17.17
CA SER A 138 6.99 17.98 16.90
C SER A 138 6.81 18.44 15.45
N SER A 139 7.76 19.23 14.93
CA SER A 139 7.76 19.67 13.53
C SER A 139 7.95 18.48 12.56
N GLY A 140 8.87 17.57 12.88
CA GLY A 140 9.11 16.34 12.09
C GLY A 140 7.86 15.45 11.99
N MET A 141 7.20 15.22 13.12
CA MET A 141 5.95 14.44 13.15
C MET A 141 4.80 15.17 12.48
N GLY A 142 4.74 16.50 12.56
CA GLY A 142 3.78 17.30 11.79
C GLY A 142 3.97 17.15 10.28
N LYS A 143 5.20 17.21 9.79
CA LYS A 143 5.53 16.95 8.38
C LYS A 143 5.19 15.54 7.94
N PHE A 144 5.47 14.53 8.81
CA PHE A 144 5.08 13.15 8.59
C PHE A 144 3.56 13.00 8.42
N GLY A 145 2.78 13.61 9.32
CA GLY A 145 1.31 13.64 9.22
C GLY A 145 0.82 14.33 7.95
N ALA A 146 1.41 15.45 7.57
CA ALA A 146 1.08 16.16 6.33
C ALA A 146 1.37 15.30 5.08
N ALA A 147 2.52 14.66 5.00
CA ALA A 147 2.88 13.76 3.90
C ALA A 147 1.93 12.55 3.81
N ASN A 148 1.58 11.97 4.97
CA ASN A 148 0.59 10.90 5.06
C ASN A 148 -0.78 11.32 4.50
N ASN A 149 -1.27 12.50 4.91
CA ASN A 149 -2.57 13.01 4.47
C ASN A 149 -2.56 13.37 2.97
N LEU A 150 -1.47 13.98 2.48
CA LEU A 150 -1.31 14.23 1.04
C LEU A 150 -1.37 12.94 0.23
N GLY A 151 -0.69 11.87 0.66
CA GLY A 151 -0.77 10.58 0.02
C GLY A 151 -2.21 10.04 -0.03
N THR A 152 -2.94 10.15 1.08
CA THR A 152 -4.34 9.72 1.16
C THR A 152 -5.25 10.48 0.19
N ILE A 153 -5.00 11.79 -0.02
CA ILE A 153 -5.75 12.62 -0.97
C ILE A 153 -5.37 12.30 -2.42
N LEU A 154 -4.07 12.09 -2.69
CA LEU A 154 -3.58 11.81 -4.04
C LEU A 154 -4.02 10.43 -4.56
N GLY A 155 -4.30 9.47 -3.69
CA GLY A 155 -4.77 8.15 -4.09
C GLY A 155 -6.03 8.16 -4.95
N PRO A 156 -7.16 8.74 -4.48
CA PRO A 156 -8.37 8.87 -5.27
C PRO A 156 -8.18 9.65 -6.59
N VAL A 157 -7.34 10.69 -6.58
CA VAL A 157 -7.01 11.47 -7.79
C VAL A 157 -6.31 10.56 -8.81
N LEU A 158 -5.36 9.75 -8.37
CA LEU A 158 -4.66 8.79 -9.23
C LEU A 158 -5.63 7.73 -9.78
N VAL A 159 -6.51 7.18 -8.96
CA VAL A 159 -7.52 6.22 -9.39
C VAL A 159 -8.44 6.85 -10.44
N GLY A 160 -8.98 8.03 -10.16
CA GLY A 160 -9.89 8.72 -11.09
C GLY A 160 -9.23 9.11 -12.42
N SER A 161 -7.95 9.44 -12.42
CA SER A 161 -7.21 9.77 -13.64
C SER A 161 -6.81 8.55 -14.47
N LEU A 162 -6.60 7.39 -13.85
CA LEU A 162 -6.12 6.19 -14.52
C LEU A 162 -7.24 5.21 -14.91
N ILE A 163 -8.36 5.21 -14.19
CA ILE A 163 -9.55 4.42 -14.58
C ILE A 163 -10.13 5.06 -15.84
N GLY A 164 -10.06 4.36 -16.95
CA GLY A 164 -10.53 4.84 -18.26
C GLY A 164 -9.41 5.33 -19.18
N MET A 165 -8.19 5.52 -18.67
CA MET A 165 -7.02 5.60 -19.55
C MET A 165 -6.64 4.17 -19.96
N ASN A 166 -6.78 3.84 -21.25
CA ASN A 166 -6.16 2.66 -21.84
C ASN A 166 -4.64 2.88 -21.91
N VAL A 167 -3.98 2.98 -20.75
CA VAL A 167 -2.52 3.23 -20.64
C VAL A 167 -1.73 2.05 -21.22
N PHE A 168 -2.33 0.89 -21.23
CA PHE A 168 -1.84 -0.26 -21.98
C PHE A 168 -2.95 -0.61 -22.96
N GLU A 169 -2.68 -0.63 -24.25
CA GLU A 169 -3.55 -1.14 -25.32
C GLU A 169 -3.78 -2.67 -25.15
N ILE A 170 -4.05 -3.10 -23.92
CA ILE A 170 -4.42 -4.47 -23.61
C ILE A 170 -5.91 -4.58 -23.83
N SER A 171 -6.24 -5.09 -24.93
CA SER A 171 -7.40 -5.61 -25.65
C SER A 171 -8.80 -5.61 -24.99
N THR A 172 -9.02 -5.18 -23.75
CA THR A 172 -10.37 -5.08 -23.16
C THR A 172 -10.45 -3.98 -22.07
N PRO A 173 -11.57 -3.23 -22.00
CA PRO A 173 -11.78 -2.19 -21.00
C PRO A 173 -11.62 -2.64 -19.54
N GLN A 174 -11.81 -3.93 -19.29
CA GLN A 174 -11.75 -4.55 -17.97
C GLN A 174 -10.36 -4.51 -17.35
N PHE A 175 -9.29 -4.58 -18.14
CA PHE A 175 -7.91 -4.46 -17.64
C PHE A 175 -7.55 -3.05 -17.19
N GLY A 176 -8.23 -2.02 -17.72
CA GLY A 176 -8.08 -0.64 -17.26
C GLY A 176 -8.36 -0.44 -15.77
N LEU A 177 -9.19 -1.31 -15.18
CA LEU A 177 -9.50 -1.30 -13.75
C LEU A 177 -8.30 -1.65 -12.87
N LEU A 178 -7.34 -2.41 -13.37
CA LEU A 178 -6.14 -2.82 -12.65
C LEU A 178 -4.99 -1.80 -12.78
N THR A 179 -5.10 -0.86 -13.71
CA THR A 179 -4.05 0.15 -14.01
C THR A 179 -3.60 0.93 -12.78
N PRO A 180 -4.47 1.44 -11.89
CA PRO A 180 -4.04 2.16 -10.70
C PRO A 180 -3.16 1.30 -9.77
N LEU A 181 -3.47 0.02 -9.64
CA LEU A 181 -2.71 -0.92 -8.80
C LEU A 181 -1.35 -1.26 -9.43
N ILE A 182 -1.27 -1.36 -10.76
CA ILE A 182 -0.02 -1.57 -11.49
C ILE A 182 0.89 -0.35 -11.30
N VAL A 183 0.37 0.85 -11.52
CA VAL A 183 1.12 2.10 -11.34
C VAL A 183 1.62 2.22 -9.90
N MET A 184 0.78 1.89 -8.92
CA MET A 184 1.21 1.90 -7.51
C MET A 184 2.28 0.87 -7.20
N SER A 185 2.26 -0.30 -7.83
CA SER A 185 3.34 -1.29 -7.69
C SER A 185 4.68 -0.75 -8.19
N LEU A 186 4.67 -0.03 -9.30
CA LEU A 186 5.87 0.62 -9.85
C LEU A 186 6.39 1.72 -8.92
N ILE A 187 5.51 2.57 -8.41
CA ILE A 187 5.85 3.64 -7.45
C ILE A 187 6.43 3.04 -6.17
N MET A 188 5.82 1.97 -5.63
CA MET A 188 6.30 1.30 -4.43
C MET A 188 7.63 0.58 -4.64
N THR A 189 7.86 0.03 -5.84
CA THR A 189 9.17 -0.53 -6.20
C THR A 189 10.24 0.57 -6.20
N ALA A 190 9.96 1.73 -6.80
CA ALA A 190 10.86 2.88 -6.75
C ALA A 190 11.10 3.35 -5.30
N ALA A 191 10.05 3.42 -4.47
CA ALA A 191 10.19 3.76 -3.05
C ALA A 191 11.08 2.75 -2.30
N THR A 192 10.94 1.46 -2.59
CA THR A 192 11.78 0.41 -1.99
C THR A 192 13.26 0.61 -2.35
N ILE A 193 13.55 0.94 -3.61
CA ILE A 193 14.91 1.24 -4.07
C ILE A 193 15.45 2.49 -3.37
N ILE A 194 14.66 3.54 -3.21
CA ILE A 194 15.04 4.75 -2.48
C ILE A 194 15.40 4.42 -1.03
N VAL A 195 14.61 3.62 -0.35
CA VAL A 195 14.90 3.17 1.03
C VAL A 195 16.21 2.41 1.09
N TYR A 196 16.39 1.47 0.19
CA TYR A 196 17.59 0.63 0.16
C TYR A 196 18.88 1.45 -0.03
N VAL A 197 18.86 2.40 -0.98
CA VAL A 197 20.04 3.16 -1.40
C VAL A 197 20.32 4.36 -0.48
N TYR A 198 19.29 5.11 -0.07
CA TYR A 198 19.46 6.43 0.54
C TYR A 198 19.24 6.47 2.05
N LEU A 199 18.55 5.47 2.64
CA LEU A 199 18.40 5.47 4.09
C LEU A 199 19.59 4.77 4.75
N PRO A 200 20.23 5.40 5.77
CA PRO A 200 21.26 4.76 6.56
C PRO A 200 20.67 3.60 7.38
N ASP A 201 21.53 2.63 7.70
CA ASP A 201 21.16 1.55 8.62
C ASP A 201 21.17 2.12 10.05
N ASN A 202 20.08 1.90 10.77
CA ASN A 202 19.91 2.28 12.18
C ASN A 202 19.66 1.03 12.99
#